data_2afa3cac8c775410f8fae08201b1e8fe
#
_entry.id   2afa3cac8c775410f8fae08201b1e8fe
#
_cell.length_a   1.000
_cell.length_b   1.000
_cell.length_c   1.000
_cell.angle_alpha   90.00
_cell.angle_beta   90.00
_cell.angle_gamma   90.00
#
_symmetry.space_group_name_H-M   'P 1'
#
loop_
_entity.id
_entity.type
_entity.pdbx_description
1 polymer ?
#
loop_
_entity_poly.entity_id
_entity_poly.type
_entity_poly.pdbx_seq_one_letter_code
_entity_poly.pdbx_strand_id
1 'polypeptide(L)'
;MITIYLDKQVFSHLFNAREEKYSLLRDKILSHKDEFIFFYSNAHLFDLQDDKTDIKYAEMEFMQSIVDGNRLIYEFPRQEVMKQSPREAFETVGKVGDFSWLDNFDVSQLTDEQLNAINNIVDISIKDLKGELDFNWLTNRIPISANELQVDVPIFKSLMNFIAYNFYENKNAYKQVRDNTIARYNPKEIKANGEDVFNEQLSSSPLGLSFIETIKATLAQTGLSSSDSAIVYYMSYMLLDLFGVNKEARKKVKFQNMQADCCHSFFGSYCDCIVSDDEGLRLKSKTLYKLFNFGTKVYSIDEFIERFDEAINNNKKSGRKYFDEIFNDYIARQILRTEITPEHTLTYLNTSNKFFGYFNCMIERKSDNETVIILHKNNDLNQPMLVREIEIIVNRMVKVFNDMAVFTTVAAIRPSWAVVSISISRAVLSTAISAAIAASSVVF
;
A
#
# COMPACT_ATOMS: atom_id res chain seq x y z
N MET A 1 1.82 -3.69 -14.84
CA MET A 1 2.05 -4.29 -13.51
C MET A 1 3.46 -4.82 -13.46
N ILE A 2 4.22 -4.42 -12.45
CA ILE A 2 5.58 -4.91 -12.18
C ILE A 2 5.68 -5.38 -10.73
N THR A 3 5.13 -4.61 -9.78
CA THR A 3 5.23 -4.87 -8.35
C THR A 3 3.94 -5.48 -7.80
N ILE A 4 4.05 -6.58 -7.07
CA ILE A 4 2.93 -7.40 -6.61
C ILE A 4 3.10 -7.69 -5.12
N TYR A 5 2.06 -7.48 -4.35
CA TYR A 5 1.96 -7.87 -2.96
C TYR A 5 0.91 -8.97 -2.80
N LEU A 6 1.33 -10.14 -2.40
CA LEU A 6 0.42 -11.25 -2.10
C LEU A 6 0.20 -11.29 -0.59
N ASP A 7 -1.03 -11.32 -0.14
CA ASP A 7 -1.39 -11.57 1.26
C ASP A 7 -0.88 -12.94 1.73
N LYS A 8 -0.67 -13.09 3.04
CA LYS A 8 -0.19 -14.34 3.63
C LYS A 8 -1.10 -15.54 3.29
N GLN A 9 -2.41 -15.33 3.30
CA GLN A 9 -3.37 -16.38 2.93
C GLN A 9 -3.14 -16.88 1.49
N VAL A 10 -2.81 -15.98 0.56
CA VAL A 10 -2.50 -16.34 -0.83
C VAL A 10 -1.26 -17.25 -0.89
N PHE A 11 -0.18 -16.89 -0.17
CA PHE A 11 1.00 -17.78 -0.08
C PHE A 11 0.65 -19.16 0.46
N SER A 12 -0.22 -19.24 1.48
CA SER A 12 -0.67 -20.52 2.02
C SER A 12 -1.46 -21.35 1.01
N HIS A 13 -2.32 -20.72 0.20
CA HIS A 13 -3.05 -21.41 -0.87
C HIS A 13 -2.10 -21.92 -1.96
N LEU A 14 -1.12 -21.11 -2.38
CA LEU A 14 -0.13 -21.51 -3.36
C LEU A 14 0.80 -22.62 -2.84
N PHE A 15 1.19 -22.56 -1.57
CA PHE A 15 2.02 -23.57 -0.92
C PHE A 15 1.31 -24.91 -0.84
N ASN A 16 0.08 -24.92 -0.33
CA ASN A 16 -0.71 -26.14 -0.16
C ASN A 16 -1.24 -26.70 -1.49
N ALA A 17 -1.50 -25.83 -2.47
CA ALA A 17 -2.00 -26.17 -3.82
C ALA A 17 -3.17 -27.19 -3.82
N ARG A 18 -4.12 -27.06 -2.88
CA ARG A 18 -5.21 -28.03 -2.71
C ARG A 18 -6.21 -28.01 -3.86
N GLU A 19 -6.32 -26.91 -4.56
CA GLU A 19 -7.15 -26.74 -5.75
C GLU A 19 -6.26 -26.55 -6.96
N GLU A 20 -6.70 -27.03 -8.12
CA GLU A 20 -5.96 -26.95 -9.37
C GLU A 20 -5.56 -25.50 -9.73
N LYS A 21 -6.48 -24.54 -9.51
CA LYS A 21 -6.23 -23.13 -9.80
C LYS A 21 -5.00 -22.58 -9.04
N TYR A 22 -4.78 -23.02 -7.79
CA TYR A 22 -3.63 -22.58 -7.00
C TYR A 22 -2.32 -23.20 -7.49
N SER A 23 -2.37 -24.47 -7.90
CA SER A 23 -1.23 -25.15 -8.51
C SER A 23 -0.82 -24.46 -9.81
N LEU A 24 -1.79 -24.19 -10.69
CA LEU A 24 -1.55 -23.50 -11.95
C LEU A 24 -1.02 -22.07 -11.75
N LEU A 25 -1.60 -21.33 -10.80
CA LEU A 25 -1.14 -19.99 -10.49
C LEU A 25 0.30 -20.00 -9.93
N ARG A 26 0.60 -20.92 -9.01
CA ARG A 26 1.95 -21.12 -8.46
C ARG A 26 2.98 -21.36 -9.57
N ASP A 27 2.72 -22.32 -10.44
CA ASP A 27 3.63 -22.68 -11.51
C ASP A 27 3.83 -21.52 -12.51
N LYS A 28 2.77 -20.75 -12.75
CA LYS A 28 2.81 -19.55 -13.57
C LYS A 28 3.65 -18.43 -12.92
N ILE A 29 3.47 -18.18 -11.62
CA ILE A 29 4.28 -17.21 -10.87
C ILE A 29 5.75 -17.60 -10.93
N LEU A 30 6.08 -18.85 -10.61
CA LEU A 30 7.46 -19.34 -10.59
C LEU A 30 8.13 -19.27 -11.96
N SER A 31 7.39 -19.52 -13.05
CA SER A 31 7.92 -19.45 -14.42
C SER A 31 8.11 -18.03 -14.94
N HIS A 32 7.47 -17.01 -14.33
CA HIS A 32 7.55 -15.62 -14.77
C HIS A 32 8.11 -14.69 -13.66
N LYS A 33 8.68 -15.23 -12.59
CA LYS A 33 9.17 -14.43 -11.45
C LYS A 33 10.19 -13.36 -11.83
N ASP A 34 10.94 -13.56 -12.91
CA ASP A 34 11.92 -12.59 -13.40
C ASP A 34 11.30 -11.39 -14.13
N GLU A 35 10.02 -11.51 -14.49
CA GLU A 35 9.27 -10.44 -15.15
C GLU A 35 8.50 -9.54 -14.17
N PHE A 36 8.44 -9.93 -12.88
CA PHE A 36 7.70 -9.24 -11.82
C PHE A 36 8.51 -9.19 -10.53
N ILE A 37 8.13 -8.30 -9.63
CA ILE A 37 8.70 -8.19 -8.29
C ILE A 37 7.62 -8.50 -7.27
N PHE A 38 7.83 -9.54 -6.50
CA PHE A 38 6.96 -9.91 -5.40
C PHE A 38 7.56 -9.46 -4.07
N PHE A 39 6.71 -8.98 -3.18
CA PHE A 39 7.11 -8.49 -1.87
C PHE A 39 6.46 -9.25 -0.73
N TYR A 40 7.14 -9.24 0.40
CA TYR A 40 6.57 -9.56 1.70
C TYR A 40 6.90 -8.45 2.71
N SER A 41 6.27 -8.49 3.88
CA SER A 41 6.47 -7.52 4.96
C SER A 41 6.34 -8.19 6.32
N ASN A 42 6.48 -7.41 7.39
CA ASN A 42 6.25 -7.89 8.75
C ASN A 42 4.85 -8.48 8.96
N ALA A 43 3.84 -8.02 8.22
CA ALA A 43 2.50 -8.58 8.31
C ALA A 43 2.47 -10.10 8.08
N HIS A 44 3.20 -10.60 7.07
CA HIS A 44 3.32 -12.02 6.81
C HIS A 44 3.96 -12.78 7.97
N LEU A 45 4.98 -12.16 8.59
CA LEU A 45 5.71 -12.77 9.70
C LEU A 45 4.84 -12.84 10.96
N PHE A 46 4.02 -11.83 11.19
CA PHE A 46 3.06 -11.79 12.30
C PHE A 46 2.01 -12.90 12.16
N ASP A 47 1.46 -13.09 10.96
CA ASP A 47 0.51 -14.18 10.71
C ASP A 47 1.16 -15.57 10.93
N LEU A 48 2.44 -15.73 10.60
CA LEU A 48 3.18 -16.97 10.82
C LEU A 48 3.55 -17.21 12.29
N GLN A 49 3.55 -16.19 13.16
CA GLN A 49 3.80 -16.36 14.60
C GLN A 49 2.70 -17.14 15.30
N ASP A 50 1.48 -17.06 14.81
CA ASP A 50 0.33 -17.79 15.37
C ASP A 50 0.35 -19.29 15.01
N ASP A 51 1.09 -19.69 13.95
CA ASP A 51 1.27 -21.09 13.60
C ASP A 51 2.22 -21.78 14.59
N LYS A 52 1.72 -22.81 15.29
CA LYS A 52 2.46 -23.59 16.28
C LYS A 52 3.20 -24.79 15.67
N THR A 53 3.04 -25.00 14.36
CA THR A 53 3.66 -26.12 13.64
C THR A 53 4.95 -25.72 12.96
N ASP A 54 5.81 -26.71 12.65
CA ASP A 54 7.03 -26.47 11.89
C ASP A 54 6.76 -26.26 10.39
N ILE A 55 5.52 -26.43 9.93
CA ILE A 55 5.10 -26.20 8.53
C ILE A 55 5.38 -24.76 8.13
N LYS A 56 5.27 -23.81 9.05
CA LYS A 56 5.58 -22.39 8.80
C LYS A 56 6.99 -22.17 8.21
N TYR A 57 7.96 -22.97 8.58
CA TYR A 57 9.33 -22.85 8.04
C TYR A 57 9.39 -23.26 6.57
N ALA A 58 8.70 -24.34 6.20
CA ALA A 58 8.58 -24.75 4.81
C ALA A 58 7.78 -23.72 3.99
N GLU A 59 6.75 -23.11 4.58
CA GLU A 59 5.99 -22.01 3.94
C GLU A 59 6.88 -20.78 3.74
N MET A 60 7.75 -20.42 4.69
CA MET A 60 8.72 -19.31 4.53
C MET A 60 9.74 -19.58 3.42
N GLU A 61 10.22 -20.81 3.28
CA GLU A 61 11.12 -21.19 2.19
C GLU A 61 10.40 -21.11 0.83
N PHE A 62 9.14 -21.53 0.79
CA PHE A 62 8.30 -21.36 -0.39
C PHE A 62 8.09 -19.87 -0.72
N MET A 63 7.76 -19.03 0.27
CA MET A 63 7.68 -17.59 0.10
C MET A 63 8.97 -17.03 -0.48
N GLN A 64 10.13 -17.43 0.07
CA GLN A 64 11.46 -17.00 -0.42
C GLN A 64 11.64 -17.30 -1.91
N SER A 65 11.14 -18.44 -2.40
CA SER A 65 11.25 -18.82 -3.81
C SER A 65 10.51 -17.85 -4.76
N ILE A 66 9.52 -17.14 -4.25
CA ILE A 66 8.70 -16.16 -4.98
C ILE A 66 9.21 -14.74 -4.76
N VAL A 67 9.41 -14.34 -3.49
CA VAL A 67 9.72 -12.94 -3.15
C VAL A 67 11.20 -12.59 -3.29
N ASP A 68 12.08 -13.56 -3.44
CA ASP A 68 13.53 -13.35 -3.57
C ASP A 68 14.10 -12.40 -2.49
N GLY A 69 13.59 -12.50 -1.26
CA GLY A 69 14.02 -11.68 -0.13
C GLY A 69 13.62 -10.20 -0.22
N ASN A 70 12.72 -9.81 -1.10
CA ASN A 70 12.24 -8.42 -1.19
C ASN A 70 11.28 -8.12 -0.03
N ARG A 71 11.81 -7.65 1.09
CA ARG A 71 11.06 -7.25 2.27
C ARG A 71 10.72 -5.76 2.21
N LEU A 72 9.42 -5.44 2.31
CA LEU A 72 8.97 -4.08 2.53
C LEU A 72 9.07 -3.75 4.02
N ILE A 73 9.76 -2.66 4.33
CA ILE A 73 9.85 -2.08 5.66
C ILE A 73 9.40 -0.62 5.61
N TYR A 74 9.02 -0.07 6.75
CA TYR A 74 8.72 1.35 6.87
C TYR A 74 9.73 1.99 7.81
N GLU A 75 10.50 2.93 7.27
CA GLU A 75 11.39 3.80 8.03
C GLU A 75 10.96 5.24 7.77
N PHE A 76 10.39 5.87 8.81
CA PHE A 76 9.88 7.24 8.66
C PHE A 76 10.91 8.16 7.99
N PRO A 77 10.50 8.94 6.98
CA PRO A 77 9.13 9.16 6.49
C PRO A 77 8.72 8.29 5.28
N ARG A 78 9.44 7.24 4.95
CA ARG A 78 9.24 6.49 3.70
C ARG A 78 9.29 4.98 3.90
N GLN A 79 8.74 4.30 2.92
CA GLN A 79 8.91 2.88 2.78
C GLN A 79 10.20 2.54 2.03
N GLU A 80 10.85 1.46 2.45
CA GLU A 80 12.07 0.95 1.86
C GLU A 80 11.96 -0.54 1.55
N VAL A 81 12.85 -1.02 0.69
CA VAL A 81 13.00 -2.45 0.40
C VAL A 81 14.32 -2.93 0.96
N MET A 82 14.25 -3.89 1.86
CA MET A 82 15.40 -4.59 2.42
C MET A 82 15.53 -5.97 1.76
N LYS A 83 16.75 -6.38 1.42
CA LYS A 83 17.03 -7.76 1.01
C LYS A 83 17.25 -8.63 2.24
N GLN A 84 16.23 -9.41 2.59
CA GLN A 84 16.27 -10.34 3.72
C GLN A 84 15.32 -11.51 3.44
N SER A 85 15.71 -12.73 3.77
CA SER A 85 14.81 -13.87 3.64
C SER A 85 13.68 -13.82 4.67
N PRO A 86 12.49 -14.39 4.37
CA PRO A 86 11.39 -14.46 5.35
C PRO A 86 11.81 -15.16 6.64
N ARG A 87 12.65 -16.17 6.59
CA ARG A 87 13.13 -16.92 7.76
C ARG A 87 14.03 -16.06 8.64
N GLU A 88 15.04 -15.40 8.08
CA GLU A 88 15.93 -14.50 8.83
C GLU A 88 15.14 -13.35 9.46
N ALA A 89 14.18 -12.78 8.72
CA ALA A 89 13.30 -11.74 9.22
C ALA A 89 12.42 -12.25 10.37
N PHE A 90 11.90 -13.47 10.27
CA PHE A 90 11.05 -14.07 11.31
C PHE A 90 11.80 -14.29 12.62
N GLU A 91 13.09 -14.64 12.55
CA GLU A 91 13.94 -14.84 13.74
C GLU A 91 14.28 -13.51 14.46
N THR A 92 14.21 -12.38 13.73
CA THR A 92 14.57 -11.06 14.25
C THR A 92 13.37 -10.18 14.58
N VAL A 93 12.20 -10.48 14.00
CA VAL A 93 10.98 -9.69 14.25
C VAL A 93 10.42 -10.00 15.64
N GLY A 94 10.10 -8.96 16.40
CA GLY A 94 9.43 -9.10 17.70
C GLY A 94 8.05 -9.75 17.56
N LYS A 95 7.55 -10.35 18.64
CA LYS A 95 6.19 -10.90 18.66
C LYS A 95 5.16 -9.79 18.68
N VAL A 96 4.07 -10.00 17.96
CA VAL A 96 2.90 -9.10 18.03
C VAL A 96 2.37 -9.08 19.45
N GLY A 97 2.19 -7.89 20.01
CA GLY A 97 1.74 -7.71 21.39
C GLY A 97 2.80 -8.02 22.44
N ASP A 98 4.06 -8.25 22.05
CA ASP A 98 5.16 -8.33 23.00
C ASP A 98 5.63 -6.92 23.37
N PHE A 99 5.31 -6.52 24.58
CA PHE A 99 5.71 -5.24 25.16
C PHE A 99 6.92 -5.37 26.12
N SER A 100 7.64 -6.49 26.09
CA SER A 100 8.83 -6.71 26.96
C SER A 100 9.93 -5.66 26.76
N TRP A 101 9.98 -5.05 25.57
CA TRP A 101 10.88 -3.93 25.27
C TRP A 101 10.66 -2.73 26.21
N LEU A 102 9.42 -2.57 26.76
CA LEU A 102 9.13 -1.53 27.74
C LEU A 102 9.90 -1.68 29.05
N ASP A 103 10.41 -2.88 29.36
CA ASP A 103 11.19 -3.10 30.58
C ASP A 103 12.51 -2.33 30.55
N ASN A 104 13.05 -2.07 29.35
CA ASN A 104 14.27 -1.33 29.13
C ASN A 104 14.04 0.05 28.47
N PHE A 105 12.77 0.46 28.33
CA PHE A 105 12.44 1.71 27.66
C PHE A 105 12.70 2.92 28.55
N ASP A 106 13.51 3.82 28.08
CA ASP A 106 13.86 5.07 28.78
C ASP A 106 12.96 6.21 28.27
N VAL A 107 11.96 6.56 29.07
CA VAL A 107 11.00 7.65 28.75
C VAL A 107 11.69 9.00 28.62
N SER A 108 12.88 9.20 29.21
CA SER A 108 13.63 10.44 29.07
C SER A 108 14.10 10.70 27.63
N GLN A 109 14.07 9.68 26.76
CA GLN A 109 14.39 9.81 25.34
C GLN A 109 13.20 10.27 24.48
N LEU A 110 12.00 10.33 25.07
CA LEU A 110 10.82 10.86 24.37
C LEU A 110 10.90 12.39 24.27
N THR A 111 10.52 12.91 23.12
CA THR A 111 10.33 14.35 22.95
C THR A 111 9.07 14.82 23.69
N ASP A 112 8.99 16.11 24.01
CA ASP A 112 7.78 16.71 24.61
C ASP A 112 6.54 16.46 23.75
N GLU A 113 6.68 16.45 22.41
CA GLU A 113 5.58 16.13 21.48
C GLU A 113 5.09 14.70 21.65
N GLN A 114 6.02 13.74 21.76
CA GLN A 114 5.68 12.32 21.98
C GLN A 114 5.04 12.10 23.35
N LEU A 115 5.54 12.75 24.38
CA LEU A 115 4.95 12.72 25.73
C LEU A 115 3.54 13.31 25.76
N ASN A 116 3.33 14.43 25.07
CA ASN A 116 2.00 15.04 24.94
C ASN A 116 1.03 14.14 24.17
N ALA A 117 1.48 13.48 23.10
CA ALA A 117 0.67 12.53 22.34
C ALA A 117 0.23 11.35 23.25
N ILE A 118 1.15 10.80 24.02
CA ILE A 118 0.86 9.73 24.99
C ILE A 118 -0.14 10.19 26.04
N ASN A 119 0.06 11.36 26.63
CA ASN A 119 -0.86 11.94 27.60
C ASN A 119 -2.28 12.10 27.04
N ASN A 120 -2.40 12.61 25.80
CA ASN A 120 -3.68 12.76 25.12
C ASN A 120 -4.37 11.41 24.89
N ILE A 121 -3.63 10.37 24.47
CA ILE A 121 -4.17 9.01 24.31
C ILE A 121 -4.67 8.47 25.65
N VAL A 122 -3.93 8.67 26.72
CA VAL A 122 -4.32 8.28 28.09
C VAL A 122 -5.62 8.97 28.49
N ASP A 123 -5.69 10.29 28.33
CA ASP A 123 -6.86 11.09 28.70
C ASP A 123 -8.11 10.67 27.94
N ILE A 124 -7.99 10.43 26.63
CA ILE A 124 -9.09 9.94 25.78
C ILE A 124 -9.52 8.55 26.24
N SER A 125 -8.55 7.63 26.43
CA SER A 125 -8.83 6.26 26.86
C SER A 125 -9.53 6.24 28.21
N ILE A 126 -9.14 7.11 29.14
CA ILE A 126 -9.76 7.18 30.48
C ILE A 126 -11.16 7.81 30.40
N LYS A 127 -11.35 8.89 29.65
CA LYS A 127 -12.64 9.61 29.61
C LYS A 127 -13.70 8.92 28.78
N ASP A 128 -13.33 8.46 27.58
CA ASP A 128 -14.29 7.95 26.59
C ASP A 128 -14.52 6.44 26.66
N LEU A 129 -13.55 5.69 27.18
CA LEU A 129 -13.62 4.23 27.28
C LEU A 129 -13.91 3.73 28.71
N LYS A 130 -14.13 4.64 29.66
CA LYS A 130 -14.49 4.28 31.03
C LYS A 130 -15.81 3.52 31.07
N GLY A 131 -15.74 2.25 31.42
CA GLY A 131 -16.89 1.33 31.43
C GLY A 131 -16.89 0.33 30.26
N GLU A 132 -16.07 0.54 29.23
CA GLU A 132 -15.92 -0.37 28.11
C GLU A 132 -14.66 -1.24 28.24
N LEU A 133 -13.64 -0.72 28.93
CA LEU A 133 -12.40 -1.41 29.22
C LEU A 133 -12.33 -1.80 30.70
N ASP A 134 -11.53 -2.80 31.03
CA ASP A 134 -11.33 -3.22 32.44
C ASP A 134 -10.41 -2.25 33.20
N PHE A 135 -10.99 -1.15 33.63
CA PHE A 135 -10.30 -0.13 34.43
C PHE A 135 -9.88 -0.61 35.81
N ASN A 136 -10.53 -1.64 36.35
CA ASN A 136 -10.13 -2.19 37.64
C ASN A 136 -8.72 -2.79 37.56
N TRP A 137 -8.35 -3.35 36.40
CA TRP A 137 -7.00 -3.84 36.20
C TRP A 137 -5.96 -2.71 36.27
N LEU A 138 -6.28 -1.55 35.69
CA LEU A 138 -5.41 -0.37 35.67
C LEU A 138 -5.33 0.27 37.08
N THR A 139 -6.46 0.55 37.70
CA THR A 139 -6.54 1.24 39.01
C THR A 139 -5.94 0.43 40.16
N ASN A 140 -5.95 -0.90 40.07
CA ASN A 140 -5.30 -1.77 41.07
C ASN A 140 -3.76 -1.78 40.98
N ARG A 141 -3.19 -1.27 39.87
CA ARG A 141 -1.74 -1.27 39.61
C ARG A 141 -1.11 0.11 39.62
N ILE A 142 -1.92 1.14 39.44
CA ILE A 142 -1.46 2.53 39.45
C ILE A 142 -2.34 3.29 40.47
N PRO A 143 -1.77 3.95 41.48
CA PRO A 143 -2.50 4.88 42.31
C PRO A 143 -2.79 6.15 41.49
N ILE A 144 -3.86 6.12 40.69
CA ILE A 144 -4.28 7.26 39.90
C ILE A 144 -5.20 8.13 40.75
N SER A 145 -4.73 9.29 41.19
CA SER A 145 -5.62 10.42 41.42
C SER A 145 -5.96 11.05 40.08
N ALA A 146 -7.21 11.04 39.67
CA ALA A 146 -7.70 11.38 38.35
C ALA A 146 -7.39 12.81 37.84
N ASN A 147 -6.71 13.65 38.60
CA ASN A 147 -6.52 15.07 38.33
C ASN A 147 -5.07 15.49 38.05
N GLU A 148 -4.08 14.61 38.17
CA GLU A 148 -2.66 14.98 38.01
C GLU A 148 -1.85 13.86 37.35
N LEU A 149 -2.22 13.48 36.13
CA LEU A 149 -1.43 12.52 35.36
C LEU A 149 -0.27 13.27 34.66
N GLN A 150 0.87 13.36 35.35
CA GLN A 150 2.14 13.47 34.64
C GLN A 150 2.61 12.06 34.29
N VAL A 151 2.80 11.79 32.99
CA VAL A 151 3.29 10.47 32.54
C VAL A 151 4.74 10.33 32.97
N ASP A 152 4.96 9.51 33.98
CA ASP A 152 6.28 8.96 34.28
C ASP A 152 6.44 7.55 33.67
N VAL A 153 7.63 6.98 33.74
CA VAL A 153 7.95 5.64 33.22
C VAL A 153 6.97 4.55 33.73
N PRO A 154 6.63 4.49 35.04
CA PRO A 154 5.67 3.52 35.54
C PRO A 154 4.28 3.65 34.97
N ILE A 155 3.79 4.88 34.76
CA ILE A 155 2.47 5.14 34.18
C ILE A 155 2.43 4.74 32.72
N PHE A 156 3.44 5.12 31.94
CA PHE A 156 3.54 4.72 30.53
C PHE A 156 3.55 3.19 30.38
N LYS A 157 4.40 2.50 31.14
CA LYS A 157 4.45 1.04 31.15
C LYS A 157 3.12 0.40 31.53
N SER A 158 2.45 0.94 32.53
CA SER A 158 1.16 0.43 32.99
C SER A 158 0.06 0.67 31.97
N LEU A 159 0.06 1.80 31.25
CA LEU A 159 -0.84 2.07 30.14
C LEU A 159 -0.62 1.09 28.98
N MET A 160 0.62 0.87 28.57
CA MET A 160 0.91 -0.09 27.49
C MET A 160 0.51 -1.51 27.88
N ASN A 161 0.75 -1.92 29.14
CA ASN A 161 0.27 -3.20 29.66
C ASN A 161 -1.28 -3.27 29.71
N PHE A 162 -1.96 -2.16 30.00
CA PHE A 162 -3.41 -2.07 29.95
C PHE A 162 -3.95 -2.22 28.52
N ILE A 163 -3.31 -1.58 27.54
CA ILE A 163 -3.63 -1.75 26.13
C ILE A 163 -3.39 -3.20 25.69
N ALA A 164 -2.24 -3.79 26.08
CA ALA A 164 -1.93 -5.18 25.79
C ALA A 164 -3.01 -6.11 26.32
N TYR A 165 -3.37 -5.97 27.61
CA TYR A 165 -4.40 -6.78 28.24
C TYR A 165 -5.76 -6.65 27.55
N ASN A 166 -6.23 -5.42 27.32
CA ASN A 166 -7.57 -5.20 26.78
C ASN A 166 -7.69 -5.52 25.29
N PHE A 167 -6.66 -5.33 24.49
CA PHE A 167 -6.75 -5.55 23.04
C PHE A 167 -6.14 -6.87 22.56
N TYR A 168 -5.17 -7.42 23.27
CA TYR A 168 -4.50 -8.66 22.87
C TYR A 168 -4.93 -9.89 23.70
N GLU A 169 -5.12 -9.75 24.99
CA GLU A 169 -5.50 -10.87 25.86
C GLU A 169 -7.01 -10.99 26.04
N ASN A 170 -7.73 -9.88 26.22
CA ASN A 170 -9.18 -9.86 26.38
C ASN A 170 -9.88 -9.88 25.02
N LYS A 171 -10.22 -11.08 24.53
CA LYS A 171 -10.83 -11.32 23.20
C LYS A 171 -12.13 -10.56 22.95
N ASN A 172 -12.82 -10.08 23.98
CA ASN A 172 -14.11 -9.40 23.88
C ASN A 172 -14.00 -7.87 23.95
N ALA A 173 -12.91 -7.32 24.50
CA ALA A 173 -12.80 -5.90 24.73
C ALA A 173 -12.87 -5.08 23.43
N TYR A 174 -12.08 -5.45 22.42
CA TYR A 174 -12.10 -4.76 21.14
C TYR A 174 -13.48 -4.82 20.46
N LYS A 175 -14.14 -5.99 20.55
CA LYS A 175 -15.49 -6.15 20.01
C LYS A 175 -16.49 -5.22 20.71
N GLN A 176 -16.43 -5.11 22.05
CA GLN A 176 -17.32 -4.21 22.80
C GLN A 176 -17.09 -2.75 22.41
N VAL A 177 -15.83 -2.31 22.36
CA VAL A 177 -15.48 -0.95 21.93
C VAL A 177 -16.06 -0.67 20.54
N ARG A 178 -15.87 -1.59 19.59
CA ARG A 178 -16.39 -1.45 18.24
C ARG A 178 -17.92 -1.39 18.20
N ASP A 179 -18.60 -2.33 18.87
CA ASP A 179 -20.06 -2.40 18.87
C ASP A 179 -20.68 -1.13 19.49
N ASN A 180 -20.08 -0.59 20.55
CA ASN A 180 -20.52 0.66 21.17
C ASN A 180 -20.22 1.87 20.29
N THR A 181 -19.08 1.90 19.63
CA THR A 181 -18.72 2.97 18.67
C THR A 181 -19.70 2.98 17.49
N ILE A 182 -20.03 1.81 16.94
CA ILE A 182 -21.02 1.71 15.86
C ILE A 182 -22.39 2.21 16.32
N ALA A 183 -22.88 1.75 17.50
CA ALA A 183 -24.17 2.16 18.01
C ALA A 183 -24.25 3.68 18.25
N ARG A 184 -23.15 4.31 18.70
CA ARG A 184 -23.08 5.73 19.01
C ARG A 184 -22.91 6.60 17.75
N TYR A 185 -22.01 6.23 16.85
CA TYR A 185 -21.57 7.12 15.77
C TYR A 185 -22.01 6.68 14.38
N ASN A 186 -22.39 5.42 14.18
CA ASN A 186 -22.90 4.90 12.91
C ASN A 186 -24.18 4.06 13.08
N PRO A 187 -25.22 4.57 13.78
CA PRO A 187 -26.43 3.79 14.05
C PRO A 187 -27.20 3.42 12.78
N LYS A 188 -26.98 4.13 11.66
CA LYS A 188 -27.57 3.82 10.34
C LYS A 188 -26.79 2.79 9.56
N GLU A 189 -25.71 2.26 10.12
CA GLU A 189 -24.83 1.28 9.48
C GLU A 189 -24.37 1.67 8.07
N ILE A 190 -23.94 2.93 7.90
CA ILE A 190 -23.32 3.40 6.66
C ILE A 190 -22.14 2.50 6.34
N LYS A 191 -22.07 1.99 5.10
CA LYS A 191 -21.03 1.04 4.66
C LYS A 191 -20.16 1.63 3.56
N ALA A 192 -18.86 1.33 3.60
CA ALA A 192 -17.98 1.53 2.47
C ALA A 192 -18.23 0.41 1.44
N ASN A 193 -18.45 0.81 0.21
CA ASN A 193 -18.65 -0.11 -0.92
C ASN A 193 -17.46 -0.07 -1.90
N GLY A 194 -16.26 0.28 -1.41
CA GLY A 194 -15.11 0.56 -2.27
C GLY A 194 -15.22 1.91 -3.01
N GLU A 195 -16.20 2.73 -2.63
CA GLU A 195 -16.43 4.08 -3.14
C GLU A 195 -16.17 5.09 -2.02
N ASP A 196 -15.82 6.33 -2.40
CA ASP A 196 -15.56 7.42 -1.46
C ASP A 196 -16.85 8.10 -0.93
N VAL A 197 -18.00 7.70 -1.44
CA VAL A 197 -19.32 8.27 -1.09
C VAL A 197 -19.60 8.20 0.42
N PHE A 198 -19.12 7.15 1.11
CA PHE A 198 -19.28 7.02 2.56
C PHE A 198 -18.59 8.16 3.33
N ASN A 199 -17.52 8.75 2.76
CA ASN A 199 -16.79 9.84 3.40
C ASN A 199 -17.74 10.99 3.76
N GLU A 200 -18.55 11.42 2.81
CA GLU A 200 -19.54 12.50 3.01
C GLU A 200 -20.79 12.00 3.76
N GLN A 201 -21.19 10.76 3.56
CA GLN A 201 -22.37 10.20 4.24
C GLN A 201 -22.20 10.16 5.76
N LEU A 202 -20.98 9.97 6.27
CA LEU A 202 -20.69 10.00 7.70
C LEU A 202 -20.95 11.36 8.34
N SER A 203 -20.88 12.45 7.61
CA SER A 203 -21.26 13.78 8.11
C SER A 203 -22.74 13.88 8.51
N SER A 204 -23.60 13.03 7.94
CA SER A 204 -25.01 12.91 8.31
C SER A 204 -25.28 12.00 9.51
N SER A 205 -24.27 11.35 10.05
CA SER A 205 -24.31 10.53 11.26
C SER A 205 -24.22 11.41 12.52
N PRO A 206 -24.43 10.85 13.72
CA PRO A 206 -24.20 11.58 14.97
C PRO A 206 -22.76 12.09 15.13
N LEU A 207 -21.81 11.60 14.32
CA LEU A 207 -20.44 12.11 14.28
C LEU A 207 -20.36 13.56 13.78
N GLY A 208 -21.24 13.96 12.83
CA GLY A 208 -21.30 15.32 12.28
C GLY A 208 -20.11 15.73 11.43
N LEU A 209 -19.19 14.81 11.14
CA LEU A 209 -17.97 15.01 10.38
C LEU A 209 -17.87 13.99 9.23
N SER A 210 -17.26 14.38 8.13
CA SER A 210 -16.83 13.43 7.11
C SER A 210 -15.75 12.50 7.66
N PHE A 211 -15.49 11.37 6.98
CA PHE A 211 -14.48 10.42 7.43
C PHE A 211 -13.08 11.06 7.48
N ILE A 212 -12.70 11.83 6.47
CA ILE A 212 -11.41 12.54 6.43
C ILE A 212 -11.30 13.56 7.56
N GLU A 213 -12.36 14.33 7.84
CA GLU A 213 -12.38 15.28 8.95
C GLU A 213 -12.26 14.57 10.29
N THR A 214 -12.89 13.39 10.43
CA THR A 214 -12.75 12.56 11.63
C THR A 214 -11.32 12.09 11.83
N ILE A 215 -10.64 11.62 10.76
CA ILE A 215 -9.22 11.24 10.84
C ILE A 215 -8.39 12.44 11.33
N LYS A 216 -8.55 13.60 10.70
CA LYS A 216 -7.83 14.83 11.08
C LYS A 216 -8.08 15.24 12.51
N ALA A 217 -9.35 15.21 12.94
CA ALA A 217 -9.75 15.54 14.31
C ALA A 217 -9.13 14.55 15.32
N THR A 218 -9.15 13.25 15.01
CA THR A 218 -8.57 12.22 15.88
C THR A 218 -7.06 12.38 16.00
N LEU A 219 -6.35 12.62 14.88
CA LEU A 219 -4.91 12.88 14.90
C LEU A 219 -4.58 14.14 15.71
N ALA A 220 -5.32 15.23 15.51
CA ALA A 220 -5.12 16.47 16.26
C ALA A 220 -5.40 16.27 17.76
N GLN A 221 -6.45 15.51 18.12
CA GLN A 221 -6.81 15.24 19.50
C GLN A 221 -5.80 14.34 20.21
N THR A 222 -5.25 13.35 19.49
CA THR A 222 -4.23 12.45 20.03
C THR A 222 -2.83 13.02 20.04
N GLY A 223 -2.58 14.14 19.33
CA GLY A 223 -1.24 14.70 19.13
C GLY A 223 -0.34 13.85 18.24
N LEU A 224 -0.92 12.87 17.51
CA LEU A 224 -0.16 12.06 16.56
C LEU A 224 0.16 12.84 15.29
N SER A 225 1.36 12.58 14.73
CA SER A 225 1.82 13.29 13.56
C SER A 225 0.96 13.00 12.33
N SER A 226 0.37 14.05 11.76
CA SER A 226 -0.33 13.96 10.47
C SER A 226 0.62 13.88 9.26
N SER A 227 1.91 14.07 9.45
CA SER A 227 2.93 13.93 8.42
C SER A 227 3.45 12.49 8.28
N ASP A 228 3.20 11.62 9.27
CA ASP A 228 3.55 10.20 9.21
C ASP A 228 2.47 9.41 8.48
N SER A 229 2.78 8.97 7.27
CA SER A 229 1.84 8.25 6.41
C SER A 229 1.39 6.91 7.02
N ALA A 230 2.24 6.23 7.78
CA ALA A 230 1.89 4.99 8.45
C ALA A 230 0.89 5.26 9.58
N ILE A 231 1.11 6.27 10.40
CA ILE A 231 0.21 6.66 11.48
C ILE A 231 -1.17 7.06 10.91
N VAL A 232 -1.17 7.91 9.87
CA VAL A 232 -2.41 8.33 9.20
C VAL A 232 -3.16 7.12 8.65
N TYR A 233 -2.46 6.22 7.98
CA TYR A 233 -3.06 5.03 7.39
C TYR A 233 -3.61 4.07 8.44
N TYR A 234 -2.84 3.78 9.49
CA TYR A 234 -3.26 2.94 10.61
C TYR A 234 -4.50 3.48 11.31
N MET A 235 -4.50 4.77 11.62
CA MET A 235 -5.64 5.44 12.22
C MET A 235 -6.87 5.33 11.33
N SER A 236 -6.71 5.56 10.03
CA SER A 236 -7.81 5.47 9.07
C SER A 236 -8.38 4.06 8.96
N TYR A 237 -7.52 3.04 8.90
CA TYR A 237 -7.93 1.64 8.82
C TYR A 237 -8.68 1.20 10.09
N MET A 238 -8.17 1.59 11.25
CA MET A 238 -8.80 1.33 12.55
C MET A 238 -10.17 2.01 12.66
N LEU A 239 -10.28 3.27 12.24
CA LEU A 239 -11.55 4.00 12.26
C LEU A 239 -12.60 3.38 11.32
N LEU A 240 -12.20 2.87 10.13
CA LEU A 240 -13.11 2.12 9.26
C LEU A 240 -13.70 0.90 9.98
N ASP A 241 -12.87 0.19 10.75
CA ASP A 241 -13.32 -0.97 11.51
C ASP A 241 -14.20 -0.58 12.70
N LEU A 242 -13.76 0.41 13.50
CA LEU A 242 -14.49 0.88 14.68
C LEU A 242 -15.88 1.45 14.33
N PHE A 243 -16.01 2.16 13.21
CA PHE A 243 -17.30 2.66 12.75
C PHE A 243 -18.14 1.59 12.04
N GLY A 244 -17.63 0.37 11.88
CA GLY A 244 -18.34 -0.72 11.22
C GLY A 244 -18.68 -0.42 9.77
N VAL A 245 -17.88 0.41 9.10
CA VAL A 245 -18.08 0.82 7.71
C VAL A 245 -17.82 -0.32 6.73
N ASN A 246 -17.22 -1.40 7.22
CA ASN A 246 -16.97 -2.63 6.47
C ASN A 246 -18.16 -3.60 6.48
N LYS A 247 -18.10 -4.64 5.63
CA LYS A 247 -19.15 -5.68 5.54
C LYS A 247 -18.91 -6.87 6.48
N GLU A 248 -17.82 -6.88 7.24
CA GLU A 248 -17.47 -8.04 8.06
C GLU A 248 -18.52 -8.36 9.11
N ALA A 249 -18.78 -9.66 9.25
CA ALA A 249 -19.71 -10.16 10.28
C ALA A 249 -19.14 -9.83 11.67
N ARG A 250 -19.94 -9.16 12.51
CA ARG A 250 -19.60 -8.68 13.87
C ARG A 250 -18.96 -9.73 14.80
N LYS A 251 -19.01 -11.03 14.43
CA LYS A 251 -18.63 -12.14 15.32
C LYS A 251 -17.14 -12.52 15.30
N LYS A 252 -16.34 -12.07 14.35
CA LYS A 252 -15.00 -12.65 14.09
C LYS A 252 -13.81 -11.69 14.28
N VAL A 253 -14.00 -10.41 14.51
CA VAL A 253 -12.90 -9.44 14.51
C VAL A 253 -12.17 -9.45 15.83
N LYS A 254 -10.92 -9.87 15.80
CA LYS A 254 -9.94 -9.66 16.88
C LYS A 254 -9.07 -8.47 16.50
N PHE A 255 -8.60 -7.73 17.51
CA PHE A 255 -7.69 -6.60 17.29
C PHE A 255 -6.42 -7.00 16.53
N GLN A 256 -5.83 -8.13 16.86
CA GLN A 256 -4.65 -8.68 16.18
C GLN A 256 -4.88 -8.89 14.68
N ASN A 257 -6.03 -9.48 14.31
CA ASN A 257 -6.36 -9.69 12.90
C ASN A 257 -6.52 -8.35 12.17
N MET A 258 -7.25 -7.39 12.79
CA MET A 258 -7.41 -6.04 12.23
C MET A 258 -6.05 -5.35 12.02
N GLN A 259 -5.12 -5.52 12.97
CA GLN A 259 -3.79 -4.96 12.88
C GLN A 259 -2.95 -5.62 11.76
N ALA A 260 -2.99 -6.95 11.64
CA ALA A 260 -2.31 -7.67 10.57
C ALA A 260 -2.87 -7.25 9.19
N ASP A 261 -4.20 -7.20 9.05
CA ASP A 261 -4.87 -6.73 7.82
C ASP A 261 -4.49 -5.29 7.48
N CYS A 262 -4.41 -4.41 8.49
CA CYS A 262 -3.97 -3.03 8.31
C CYS A 262 -2.54 -2.97 7.77
N CYS A 263 -1.62 -3.77 8.34
CA CYS A 263 -0.25 -3.86 7.87
C CYS A 263 -0.19 -4.36 6.42
N HIS A 264 -0.92 -5.44 6.08
CA HIS A 264 -0.98 -5.93 4.71
C HIS A 264 -1.49 -4.86 3.75
N SER A 265 -2.57 -4.17 4.12
CA SER A 265 -3.13 -3.09 3.33
C SER A 265 -2.16 -1.92 3.16
N PHE A 266 -1.48 -1.50 4.23
CA PHE A 266 -0.50 -0.42 4.18
C PHE A 266 0.67 -0.76 3.26
N PHE A 267 1.31 -1.91 3.45
CA PHE A 267 2.44 -2.32 2.60
C PHE A 267 1.99 -2.60 1.17
N GLY A 268 0.82 -3.20 0.98
CA GLY A 268 0.25 -3.40 -0.35
C GLY A 268 0.02 -2.12 -1.13
N SER A 269 -0.24 -0.98 -0.45
CA SER A 269 -0.47 0.32 -1.11
C SER A 269 0.71 0.82 -1.94
N TYR A 270 1.88 0.29 -1.71
CA TYR A 270 3.11 0.65 -2.42
C TYR A 270 3.39 -0.20 -3.67
N CYS A 271 2.56 -1.21 -3.91
CA CYS A 271 2.70 -2.08 -5.07
C CYS A 271 1.70 -1.70 -6.18
N ASP A 272 1.91 -2.18 -7.39
CA ASP A 272 0.92 -2.03 -8.47
C ASP A 272 -0.39 -2.76 -8.11
N CYS A 273 -0.30 -3.86 -7.36
CA CYS A 273 -1.47 -4.53 -6.83
C CYS A 273 -1.20 -5.26 -5.52
N ILE A 274 -2.27 -5.40 -4.73
CA ILE A 274 -2.38 -6.33 -3.61
C ILE A 274 -3.40 -7.42 -3.96
N VAL A 275 -3.10 -8.65 -3.58
CA VAL A 275 -3.95 -9.82 -3.81
C VAL A 275 -4.31 -10.46 -2.48
N SER A 276 -5.60 -10.64 -2.21
CA SER A 276 -6.09 -11.30 -1.00
C SER A 276 -7.46 -11.92 -1.27
N ASP A 277 -7.76 -13.05 -0.63
CA ASP A 277 -9.10 -13.65 -0.61
C ASP A 277 -9.96 -13.12 0.54
N ASP A 278 -9.38 -12.41 1.51
CA ASP A 278 -10.15 -11.77 2.57
C ASP A 278 -10.97 -10.60 2.02
N GLU A 279 -12.30 -10.74 2.04
CA GLU A 279 -13.21 -9.70 1.54
C GLU A 279 -13.13 -8.41 2.34
N GLY A 280 -12.94 -8.53 3.66
CA GLY A 280 -12.83 -7.37 4.56
C GLY A 280 -11.58 -6.56 4.28
N LEU A 281 -10.42 -7.23 4.16
CA LEU A 281 -9.17 -6.59 3.80
C LEU A 281 -9.29 -5.92 2.43
N ARG A 282 -9.84 -6.62 1.41
CA ARG A 282 -10.02 -6.04 0.07
C ARG A 282 -10.91 -4.81 0.09
N LEU A 283 -12.03 -4.85 0.80
CA LEU A 283 -12.95 -3.73 0.86
C LEU A 283 -12.32 -2.50 1.52
N LYS A 284 -11.70 -2.70 2.69
CA LYS A 284 -11.02 -1.62 3.42
C LYS A 284 -9.87 -1.03 2.60
N SER A 285 -9.06 -1.88 1.97
CA SER A 285 -7.96 -1.45 1.09
C SER A 285 -8.47 -0.65 -0.11
N LYS A 286 -9.48 -1.15 -0.85
CA LYS A 286 -10.09 -0.43 -1.98
C LYS A 286 -10.60 0.94 -1.56
N THR A 287 -11.22 1.01 -0.39
CA THR A 287 -11.77 2.25 0.15
C THR A 287 -10.68 3.26 0.49
N LEU A 288 -9.66 2.86 1.25
CA LEU A 288 -8.57 3.76 1.64
C LEU A 288 -7.70 4.16 0.45
N TYR A 289 -7.42 3.22 -0.48
CA TYR A 289 -6.62 3.53 -1.66
C TYR A 289 -7.33 4.57 -2.54
N LYS A 290 -8.65 4.47 -2.68
CA LYS A 290 -9.42 5.48 -3.39
C LYS A 290 -9.42 6.82 -2.64
N LEU A 291 -9.64 6.79 -1.32
CA LEU A 291 -9.69 7.98 -0.48
C LEU A 291 -8.37 8.76 -0.48
N PHE A 292 -7.25 8.04 -0.48
CA PHE A 292 -5.90 8.62 -0.50
C PHE A 292 -5.29 8.72 -1.90
N ASN A 293 -6.08 8.42 -2.94
CA ASN A 293 -5.66 8.48 -4.34
C ASN A 293 -4.45 7.58 -4.65
N PHE A 294 -4.38 6.39 -4.02
CA PHE A 294 -3.34 5.42 -4.34
C PHE A 294 -3.67 4.68 -5.65
N GLY A 295 -2.67 4.55 -6.53
CA GLY A 295 -2.84 3.89 -7.83
C GLY A 295 -2.93 2.35 -7.77
N THR A 296 -2.75 1.76 -6.58
CA THR A 296 -2.71 0.33 -6.33
C THR A 296 -4.06 -0.33 -6.60
N LYS A 297 -4.04 -1.46 -7.30
CA LYS A 297 -5.23 -2.28 -7.55
C LYS A 297 -5.36 -3.36 -6.48
N VAL A 298 -6.59 -3.68 -6.10
CA VAL A 298 -6.90 -4.70 -5.09
C VAL A 298 -7.66 -5.82 -5.76
N TYR A 299 -7.11 -7.04 -5.77
CA TYR A 299 -7.67 -8.19 -6.45
C TYR A 299 -7.98 -9.34 -5.48
N SER A 300 -9.03 -10.12 -5.79
CA SER A 300 -9.14 -11.50 -5.32
C SER A 300 -8.15 -12.38 -6.08
N ILE A 301 -7.96 -13.63 -5.63
CA ILE A 301 -7.09 -14.57 -6.37
C ILE A 301 -7.65 -14.81 -7.77
N ASP A 302 -8.95 -14.97 -7.94
CA ASP A 302 -9.55 -15.23 -9.24
C ASP A 302 -9.38 -14.03 -10.19
N GLU A 303 -9.63 -12.80 -9.72
CA GLU A 303 -9.35 -11.58 -10.48
C GLU A 303 -7.86 -11.46 -10.81
N PHE A 304 -6.97 -11.84 -9.87
CA PHE A 304 -5.53 -11.77 -10.09
C PHE A 304 -5.06 -12.75 -11.17
N ILE A 305 -5.59 -13.97 -11.20
CA ILE A 305 -5.25 -14.97 -12.24
C ILE A 305 -5.48 -14.38 -13.64
N GLU A 306 -6.64 -13.76 -13.87
CA GLU A 306 -6.97 -13.12 -15.15
C GLU A 306 -6.01 -11.95 -15.47
N ARG A 307 -5.79 -11.06 -14.50
CA ARG A 307 -4.94 -9.88 -14.67
C ARG A 307 -3.46 -10.22 -14.83
N PHE A 308 -3.02 -11.30 -14.19
CA PHE A 308 -1.64 -11.78 -14.31
C PHE A 308 -1.40 -12.37 -15.72
N ASP A 309 -2.38 -13.10 -16.26
CA ASP A 309 -2.35 -13.59 -17.64
C ASP A 309 -2.31 -12.44 -18.65
N GLU A 310 -3.14 -11.42 -18.45
CA GLU A 310 -3.09 -10.21 -19.27
C GLU A 310 -1.72 -9.53 -19.20
N ALA A 311 -1.12 -9.44 -18.01
CA ALA A 311 0.19 -8.83 -17.82
C ALA A 311 1.30 -9.62 -18.53
N ILE A 312 1.30 -10.95 -18.42
CA ILE A 312 2.23 -11.83 -19.13
C ILE A 312 2.07 -11.68 -20.65
N ASN A 313 0.83 -11.68 -21.14
CA ASN A 313 0.55 -11.53 -22.57
C ASN A 313 0.94 -10.14 -23.08
N ASN A 314 0.76 -9.10 -22.28
CA ASN A 314 1.23 -7.75 -22.63
C ASN A 314 2.75 -7.69 -22.78
N ASN A 315 3.50 -8.43 -21.97
CA ASN A 315 4.97 -8.50 -22.10
C ASN A 315 5.43 -9.22 -23.37
N LYS A 316 4.53 -9.96 -24.04
CA LYS A 316 4.80 -10.68 -25.30
C LYS A 316 4.36 -9.90 -26.56
N LYS A 317 3.79 -8.70 -26.42
CA LYS A 317 3.36 -7.88 -27.56
C LYS A 317 4.54 -7.54 -28.46
N SER A 318 4.30 -7.54 -29.78
CA SER A 318 5.29 -7.03 -30.73
C SER A 318 5.49 -5.53 -30.58
N GLY A 319 6.67 -5.06 -30.93
CA GLY A 319 7.01 -3.63 -30.91
C GLY A 319 6.02 -2.77 -31.66
N ARG A 320 5.60 -3.21 -32.86
CA ARG A 320 4.61 -2.49 -33.69
C ARG A 320 3.29 -2.28 -32.95
N LYS A 321 2.74 -3.35 -32.33
CA LYS A 321 1.49 -3.26 -31.55
C LYS A 321 1.63 -2.30 -30.38
N TYR A 322 2.79 -2.28 -29.75
CA TYR A 322 3.10 -1.37 -28.65
C TYR A 322 3.05 0.09 -29.10
N PHE A 323 3.63 0.40 -30.26
CA PHE A 323 3.60 1.75 -30.82
C PHE A 323 2.22 2.17 -31.28
N ASP A 324 1.44 1.27 -31.86
CA ASP A 324 0.05 1.55 -32.24
C ASP A 324 -0.77 1.95 -31.01
N GLU A 325 -0.56 1.29 -29.87
CA GLU A 325 -1.24 1.64 -28.61
C GLU A 325 -0.80 3.02 -28.08
N ILE A 326 0.52 3.32 -28.08
CA ILE A 326 1.04 4.64 -27.69
C ILE A 326 0.45 5.72 -28.58
N PHE A 327 0.41 5.48 -29.88
CA PHE A 327 -0.10 6.44 -30.87
C PHE A 327 -1.61 6.66 -30.73
N ASN A 328 -2.38 5.62 -30.46
CA ASN A 328 -3.82 5.73 -30.21
C ASN A 328 -4.12 6.55 -28.97
N ASP A 329 -3.41 6.32 -27.86
CA ASP A 329 -3.54 7.11 -26.64
C ASP A 329 -3.12 8.58 -26.88
N TYR A 330 -2.08 8.81 -27.67
CA TYR A 330 -1.65 10.16 -28.04
C TYR A 330 -2.73 10.89 -28.87
N ILE A 331 -3.35 10.23 -29.85
CA ILE A 331 -4.43 10.80 -30.66
C ILE A 331 -5.68 11.06 -29.83
N ALA A 332 -6.01 10.19 -28.89
CA ALA A 332 -7.17 10.36 -28.03
C ALA A 332 -7.11 11.64 -27.18
N ARG A 333 -5.89 12.17 -26.95
CA ARG A 333 -5.62 13.49 -26.34
C ARG A 333 -6.45 13.77 -25.07
N GLN A 334 -6.47 12.84 -24.16
CA GLN A 334 -7.08 13.05 -22.86
C GLN A 334 -6.16 13.94 -22.01
N ILE A 335 -6.31 15.27 -22.17
CA ILE A 335 -5.43 16.26 -21.54
C ILE A 335 -5.75 16.35 -20.05
N LEU A 336 -4.72 16.14 -19.21
CA LEU A 336 -4.77 16.35 -17.77
C LEU A 336 -4.45 17.80 -17.42
N ARG A 337 -3.37 18.34 -17.98
CA ARG A 337 -2.91 19.72 -17.79
C ARG A 337 -1.97 20.16 -18.91
N THR A 338 -1.78 21.47 -19.05
CA THR A 338 -0.80 22.07 -19.94
C THR A 338 0.01 23.12 -19.21
N GLU A 339 1.32 23.09 -19.42
CA GLU A 339 2.28 24.08 -18.91
C GLU A 339 2.97 24.75 -20.09
N ILE A 340 3.01 26.08 -20.09
CA ILE A 340 3.61 26.87 -21.15
C ILE A 340 4.83 27.61 -20.60
N THR A 341 5.95 27.38 -21.21
CA THR A 341 7.20 28.14 -20.95
C THR A 341 7.60 28.91 -22.21
N PRO A 342 8.52 29.87 -22.14
CA PRO A 342 9.00 30.59 -23.33
C PRO A 342 9.62 29.69 -24.41
N GLU A 343 10.16 28.53 -24.01
CA GLU A 343 10.92 27.66 -24.90
C GLU A 343 10.10 26.45 -25.42
N HIS A 344 9.05 26.05 -24.69
CA HIS A 344 8.27 24.87 -25.06
C HIS A 344 6.91 24.82 -24.34
N THR A 345 6.02 24.04 -24.90
CA THR A 345 4.73 23.66 -24.28
C THR A 345 4.80 22.21 -23.84
N LEU A 346 4.45 21.96 -22.57
CA LEU A 346 4.29 20.62 -22.00
C LEU A 346 2.80 20.32 -21.85
N THR A 347 2.31 19.28 -22.51
CA THR A 347 0.95 18.80 -22.37
C THR A 347 0.95 17.41 -21.75
N TYR A 348 0.39 17.28 -20.56
CA TYR A 348 0.25 16.01 -19.85
C TYR A 348 -1.02 15.31 -20.31
N LEU A 349 -0.86 14.09 -20.79
CA LEU A 349 -1.95 13.28 -21.34
C LEU A 349 -2.17 12.05 -20.47
N ASN A 350 -3.42 11.77 -20.13
CA ASN A 350 -3.79 10.51 -19.52
C ASN A 350 -3.59 9.36 -20.52
N THR A 351 -3.22 8.18 -20.03
CA THR A 351 -3.09 6.98 -20.85
C THR A 351 -4.13 5.95 -20.45
N SER A 352 -4.71 5.27 -21.42
CA SER A 352 -5.65 4.16 -21.17
C SER A 352 -4.94 2.90 -20.66
N ASN A 353 -3.64 2.77 -20.96
CA ASN A 353 -2.82 1.62 -20.59
C ASN A 353 -1.57 2.04 -19.81
N LYS A 354 -1.03 1.12 -18.99
CA LYS A 354 0.32 1.27 -18.44
C LYS A 354 1.33 0.75 -19.45
N PHE A 355 2.11 1.64 -20.08
CA PHE A 355 3.17 1.25 -21.01
C PHE A 355 4.34 0.60 -20.24
N PHE A 356 4.87 -0.48 -20.80
CA PHE A 356 5.89 -1.34 -20.19
C PHE A 356 5.52 -1.84 -18.78
N GLY A 357 4.21 -1.80 -18.46
CA GLY A 357 3.68 -2.12 -17.13
C GLY A 357 3.98 -1.07 -16.05
N TYR A 358 4.58 0.06 -16.44
CA TYR A 358 5.09 1.09 -15.54
C TYR A 358 4.54 2.48 -15.82
N PHE A 359 4.71 3.00 -17.03
CA PHE A 359 4.34 4.38 -17.38
C PHE A 359 2.84 4.51 -17.57
N ASN A 360 2.22 5.45 -16.87
CA ASN A 360 0.78 5.68 -16.84
C ASN A 360 0.37 7.09 -17.29
N CYS A 361 1.31 7.85 -17.80
CA CYS A 361 1.11 9.21 -18.32
C CYS A 361 2.01 9.46 -19.50
N MET A 362 1.57 10.28 -20.45
CA MET A 362 2.40 10.85 -21.50
C MET A 362 2.58 12.34 -21.31
N ILE A 363 3.75 12.86 -21.64
CA ILE A 363 4.00 14.28 -21.72
C ILE A 363 4.38 14.60 -23.18
N GLU A 364 3.57 15.37 -23.84
CA GLU A 364 3.92 15.96 -25.13
C GLU A 364 4.71 17.25 -24.87
N ARG A 365 5.98 17.28 -25.30
CA ARG A 365 6.79 18.49 -25.32
C ARG A 365 6.86 19.03 -26.74
N LYS A 366 6.32 20.21 -26.97
CA LYS A 366 6.39 20.91 -28.24
C LYS A 366 7.32 22.11 -28.16
N SER A 367 8.26 22.19 -29.09
CA SER A 367 9.03 23.38 -29.44
C SER A 367 8.79 23.76 -30.91
N ASP A 368 9.35 24.85 -31.35
CA ASP A 368 9.13 25.34 -32.76
C ASP A 368 9.45 24.29 -33.81
N ASN A 369 10.45 23.45 -33.59
CA ASN A 369 10.98 22.52 -34.58
C ASN A 369 10.73 21.03 -34.22
N GLU A 370 10.30 20.71 -33.02
CA GLU A 370 10.24 19.32 -32.55
C GLU A 370 9.03 19.06 -31.65
N THR A 371 8.47 17.85 -31.78
CA THR A 371 7.50 17.30 -30.83
C THR A 371 8.08 16.01 -30.30
N VAL A 372 8.22 15.95 -28.95
CA VAL A 372 8.72 14.79 -28.24
C VAL A 372 7.61 14.23 -27.36
N ILE A 373 7.40 12.92 -27.44
CA ILE A 373 6.50 12.18 -26.53
C ILE A 373 7.34 11.52 -25.46
N ILE A 374 7.07 11.84 -24.22
CA ILE A 374 7.76 11.33 -23.04
C ILE A 374 6.79 10.43 -22.29
N LEU A 375 7.15 9.16 -22.08
CA LEU A 375 6.39 8.29 -21.20
C LEU A 375 6.82 8.56 -19.75
N HIS A 376 5.86 8.81 -18.87
CA HIS A 376 6.08 9.21 -17.51
C HIS A 376 5.26 8.35 -16.55
N LYS A 377 5.82 8.05 -15.37
CA LYS A 377 5.05 7.49 -14.26
C LYS A 377 4.57 8.66 -13.40
N ASN A 378 3.27 8.95 -13.46
CA ASN A 378 2.63 9.82 -12.50
C ASN A 378 2.44 9.02 -11.22
N ASN A 379 3.21 9.35 -10.18
CA ASN A 379 3.19 8.65 -8.90
C ASN A 379 3.01 9.67 -7.78
N ASP A 380 1.82 9.67 -7.18
CA ASP A 380 1.49 10.59 -6.10
C ASP A 380 2.22 10.27 -4.78
N LEU A 381 2.82 9.08 -4.69
CA LEU A 381 3.46 8.60 -3.46
C LEU A 381 4.97 8.90 -3.36
N ASN A 382 5.59 9.57 -4.34
CA ASN A 382 7.05 9.84 -4.36
C ASN A 382 7.92 8.63 -4.03
N GLN A 383 7.51 7.45 -4.46
CA GLN A 383 8.25 6.22 -4.17
C GLN A 383 9.53 6.16 -5.01
N PRO A 384 10.67 5.85 -4.41
CA PRO A 384 11.88 5.62 -5.17
C PRO A 384 11.71 4.39 -6.06
N MET A 385 12.20 4.49 -7.30
CA MET A 385 12.24 3.38 -8.21
C MET A 385 13.32 2.38 -7.78
N LEU A 386 12.98 1.11 -7.73
CA LEU A 386 13.94 0.07 -7.41
C LEU A 386 14.81 -0.25 -8.62
N VAL A 387 16.07 -0.58 -8.39
CA VAL A 387 17.00 -1.03 -9.43
C VAL A 387 16.38 -2.18 -10.25
N ARG A 388 15.72 -3.12 -9.59
CA ARG A 388 15.05 -4.24 -10.25
C ARG A 388 13.87 -3.83 -11.14
N GLU A 389 13.12 -2.79 -10.77
CA GLU A 389 12.07 -2.22 -11.65
C GLU A 389 12.70 -1.66 -12.93
N ILE A 390 13.81 -0.94 -12.78
CA ILE A 390 14.58 -0.40 -13.90
C ILE A 390 15.01 -1.54 -14.84
N GLU A 391 15.62 -2.58 -14.32
CA GLU A 391 16.05 -3.75 -15.10
C GLU A 391 14.89 -4.38 -15.87
N ILE A 392 13.75 -4.58 -15.22
CA ILE A 392 12.55 -5.15 -15.87
C ILE A 392 12.06 -4.25 -16.99
N ILE A 393 11.97 -2.94 -16.75
CA ILE A 393 11.51 -1.97 -17.77
C ILE A 393 12.47 -1.95 -18.95
N VAL A 394 13.79 -1.84 -18.69
CA VAL A 394 14.82 -1.83 -19.74
C VAL A 394 14.75 -3.11 -20.56
N ASN A 395 14.65 -4.27 -19.93
CA ASN A 395 14.55 -5.55 -20.63
C ASN A 395 13.30 -5.63 -21.53
N ARG A 396 12.15 -5.14 -21.03
CA ARG A 396 10.91 -5.05 -21.82
C ARG A 396 11.08 -4.11 -23.01
N MET A 397 11.71 -2.95 -22.80
CA MET A 397 11.98 -1.98 -23.85
C MET A 397 12.93 -2.56 -24.90
N VAL A 398 14.05 -3.13 -24.50
CA VAL A 398 15.01 -3.75 -25.40
C VAL A 398 14.34 -4.80 -26.26
N LYS A 399 13.50 -5.66 -25.69
CA LYS A 399 12.75 -6.67 -26.43
C LYS A 399 11.83 -6.03 -27.49
N VAL A 400 11.04 -5.03 -27.11
CA VAL A 400 10.12 -4.33 -28.00
C VAL A 400 10.87 -3.62 -29.15
N PHE A 401 11.99 -2.98 -28.85
CA PHE A 401 12.75 -2.21 -29.84
C PHE A 401 13.60 -3.09 -30.75
N ASN A 402 14.15 -4.20 -30.24
CA ASN A 402 14.86 -5.16 -31.08
C ASN A 402 13.94 -5.79 -32.14
N ASP A 403 12.70 -6.10 -31.79
CA ASP A 403 11.69 -6.63 -32.70
C ASP A 403 11.38 -5.66 -33.87
N MET A 404 11.67 -4.37 -33.69
CA MET A 404 11.37 -3.34 -34.69
C MET A 404 12.56 -2.95 -35.58
N ALA A 405 13.74 -3.53 -35.37
CA ALA A 405 14.99 -3.11 -36.02
C ALA A 405 15.28 -1.59 -35.89
N VAL A 406 14.81 -0.97 -34.80
CA VAL A 406 15.03 0.45 -34.52
C VAL A 406 16.27 0.57 -33.63
N PHE A 407 17.26 1.31 -34.09
CA PHE A 407 18.44 1.64 -33.30
C PHE A 407 18.03 2.53 -32.12
N THR A 408 18.10 2.01 -30.93
CA THR A 408 17.84 2.74 -29.70
C THR A 408 19.14 3.09 -29.02
N THR A 409 19.35 4.36 -28.80
CA THR A 409 20.31 4.80 -27.80
C THR A 409 19.58 4.72 -26.46
N VAL A 410 19.86 3.67 -25.71
CA VAL A 410 19.36 3.55 -24.33
C VAL A 410 20.16 4.54 -23.50
N ALA A 411 19.54 5.52 -23.07
CA ALA A 411 20.12 6.49 -22.20
C ALA A 411 19.81 6.18 -20.72
N ALA A 412 20.58 6.77 -19.83
CA ALA A 412 20.70 6.56 -18.42
C ALA A 412 19.42 6.95 -17.64
N ILE A 413 19.08 6.28 -16.58
CA ILE A 413 17.93 6.52 -15.70
C ILE A 413 18.41 7.31 -14.49
N ARG A 414 17.81 8.46 -14.16
CA ARG A 414 18.09 9.15 -12.90
C ARG A 414 17.24 8.54 -11.77
N PRO A 415 17.78 8.36 -10.56
CA PRO A 415 17.07 7.71 -9.46
C PRO A 415 15.77 8.38 -9.01
N SER A 416 15.54 9.63 -9.39
CA SER A 416 14.38 10.42 -8.98
C SER A 416 13.24 10.53 -10.01
N TRP A 417 13.50 10.22 -11.32
CA TRP A 417 12.51 10.37 -12.39
C TRP A 417 12.83 9.40 -13.52
N ALA A 418 12.01 8.41 -13.75
CA ALA A 418 12.14 7.58 -14.93
C ALA A 418 11.42 8.27 -16.10
N VAL A 419 12.21 8.84 -17.01
CA VAL A 419 11.70 9.47 -18.22
C VAL A 419 12.27 8.72 -19.43
N VAL A 420 11.39 8.19 -20.25
CA VAL A 420 11.73 7.66 -21.56
C VAL A 420 11.21 8.64 -22.61
N SER A 421 12.09 9.29 -23.34
CA SER A 421 11.68 10.16 -24.42
C SER A 421 11.74 9.41 -25.76
N ILE A 422 10.63 9.41 -26.47
CA ILE A 422 10.54 8.94 -27.85
C ILE A 422 10.43 10.17 -28.72
N SER A 423 11.49 10.48 -29.48
CA SER A 423 11.50 11.62 -30.41
C SER A 423 10.82 11.23 -31.71
N ILE A 424 9.76 11.92 -32.06
CA ILE A 424 9.08 11.77 -33.35
C ILE A 424 9.31 13.07 -34.14
N SER A 425 10.15 13.05 -35.17
CA SER A 425 10.39 14.26 -35.96
C SER A 425 9.14 14.63 -36.80
N ARG A 426 8.93 15.93 -37.03
CA ARG A 426 7.81 16.43 -37.85
C ARG A 426 7.77 15.84 -39.26
N ALA A 427 8.92 15.49 -39.84
CA ALA A 427 9.04 14.84 -41.13
C ALA A 427 8.43 13.42 -41.14
N VAL A 428 8.47 12.75 -40.01
CA VAL A 428 7.88 11.40 -39.85
C VAL A 428 6.38 11.48 -39.62
N LEU A 429 5.89 12.51 -38.93
CA LEU A 429 4.45 12.75 -38.74
C LEU A 429 3.71 13.06 -40.06
N SER A 430 4.37 13.64 -41.05
CA SER A 430 3.77 13.97 -42.36
C SER A 430 3.77 12.81 -43.35
N THR A 431 4.57 11.79 -43.14
CA THR A 431 4.74 10.66 -44.09
C THR A 431 4.43 9.29 -43.49
N ALA A 432 4.23 9.24 -42.22
CA ALA A 432 4.28 7.96 -41.52
C ALA A 432 3.02 7.50 -40.85
N ILE A 433 2.04 7.33 -41.56
CA ILE A 433 1.16 6.19 -41.25
C ILE A 433 1.87 4.86 -41.56
N SER A 434 3.06 4.87 -42.14
CA SER A 434 3.67 3.62 -42.62
C SER A 434 5.15 3.37 -42.42
N ALA A 435 5.91 4.11 -41.71
CA ALA A 435 7.27 3.65 -41.38
C ALA A 435 8.02 4.56 -40.42
N ALA A 436 8.65 3.95 -39.49
CA ALA A 436 9.89 4.33 -38.85
C ALA A 436 9.82 5.49 -37.85
N ILE A 437 9.77 5.13 -36.63
CA ILE A 437 10.30 5.92 -35.53
C ILE A 437 11.79 6.10 -35.73
N ALA A 438 12.20 7.31 -36.05
CA ALA A 438 13.61 7.66 -36.10
C ALA A 438 13.99 8.34 -34.77
N ALA A 439 14.97 7.80 -34.17
CA ALA A 439 15.73 8.32 -33.01
C ALA A 439 14.94 8.45 -31.69
N SER A 440 15.03 7.43 -30.88
CA SER A 440 14.84 7.58 -29.44
C SER A 440 16.11 8.18 -28.84
N SER A 441 16.02 9.40 -28.33
CA SER A 441 17.00 9.91 -27.38
C SER A 441 16.41 9.74 -25.99
N VAL A 442 17.06 8.99 -25.17
CA VAL A 442 16.77 8.89 -23.73
C VAL A 442 17.56 10.02 -23.08
N VAL A 443 16.88 11.01 -22.52
CA VAL A 443 17.49 12.09 -21.74
C VAL A 443 17.25 11.78 -20.28
N PHE A 444 18.31 11.78 -19.54
CA PHE A 444 18.38 11.46 -18.12
C PHE A 444 18.47 12.70 -17.28
#